data_06f2a3b037cef419bddf947ce5d2e93c
#
_entry.id   06f2a3b037cef419bddf947ce5d2e93c
#
_cell.length_a   1.000
_cell.length_b   1.000
_cell.length_c   1.000
_cell.angle_alpha   90.00
_cell.angle_beta   90.00
_cell.angle_gamma   90.00
#
_symmetry.space_group_name_H-M   'P 1'
#
loop_
_entity.id
_entity.type
_entity.pdbx_description
1 polymer ?
#
loop_
_entity_poly.entity_id
_entity_poly.type
_entity_poly.pdbx_seq_one_letter_code
_entity_poly.pdbx_strand_id
1 'polypeptide(L)'
;MSYDYEEQNTGQEENQTTDKNRKDGMTILVVEPLKPPYLKTISGNLRSLQKEVGGLIDATYPFEDMVAIVLNDERKLNGLMPNRGLYNREGNLYDIIAGTFLIVGLAKESFCSLSEEMAAKYMKKYKVPEIMACINGQLGMLPLPESWKRGLVPIDKESKSGENQEKKSGKRSRADEGR
;
A
#
# COMPACT_ATOMS: atom_id res chain seq x y z
N MET A 1 -25.29 60.69 22.66
CA MET A 1 -25.35 59.87 21.44
C MET A 1 -24.53 58.64 21.70
N SER A 2 -25.17 57.60 22.12
CA SER A 2 -24.58 56.26 22.38
C SER A 2 -24.68 55.46 21.12
N TYR A 3 -23.58 54.95 20.62
CA TYR A 3 -23.56 54.01 19.51
C TYR A 3 -23.38 52.59 20.11
N ASP A 4 -24.48 51.83 20.08
CA ASP A 4 -24.52 50.42 20.40
C ASP A 4 -23.92 49.66 19.23
N TYR A 5 -22.77 48.95 19.46
CA TYR A 5 -22.22 47.96 18.54
C TYR A 5 -22.87 46.62 18.86
N GLU A 6 -23.82 46.20 18.03
CA GLU A 6 -24.28 44.81 18.00
C GLU A 6 -23.18 43.93 17.41
N GLU A 7 -22.56 43.10 18.23
CA GLU A 7 -21.73 41.96 17.82
C GLU A 7 -22.62 40.93 17.09
N GLN A 8 -22.52 40.92 15.77
CA GLN A 8 -23.06 39.81 14.99
C GLN A 8 -22.10 38.62 15.10
N ASN A 9 -22.46 37.70 15.97
CA ASN A 9 -21.86 36.38 16.09
C ASN A 9 -22.24 35.54 14.85
N THR A 10 -21.43 35.62 13.79
CA THR A 10 -21.55 34.72 12.66
C THR A 10 -20.95 33.38 13.05
N GLY A 11 -21.88 32.49 13.50
CA GLY A 11 -21.58 31.09 13.77
C GLY A 11 -20.85 30.43 12.61
N GLN A 12 -19.73 29.83 12.93
CA GLN A 12 -19.05 28.88 12.09
C GLN A 12 -19.98 27.67 11.94
N GLU A 13 -20.72 27.62 10.84
CA GLU A 13 -21.33 26.38 10.39
C GLU A 13 -20.23 25.48 9.88
N GLU A 14 -19.74 24.60 10.74
CA GLU A 14 -18.91 23.48 10.36
C GLU A 14 -19.66 22.66 9.31
N ASN A 15 -19.03 22.56 8.16
CA ASN A 15 -19.50 21.87 6.98
C ASN A 15 -19.49 20.35 7.22
N GLN A 16 -20.50 19.84 7.98
CA GLN A 16 -20.71 18.42 8.28
C GLN A 16 -21.65 17.72 7.28
N THR A 17 -21.65 18.14 6.02
CA THR A 17 -22.60 17.61 5.04
C THR A 17 -21.97 16.95 3.82
N THR A 18 -21.16 15.85 4.02
CA THR A 18 -20.87 14.96 2.88
C THR A 18 -20.69 13.49 3.24
N ASP A 19 -20.90 13.05 4.48
CA ASP A 19 -20.55 11.66 4.87
C ASP A 19 -21.76 10.72 5.04
N LYS A 20 -23.00 11.15 4.74
CA LYS A 20 -24.20 10.35 5.02
C LYS A 20 -24.72 9.46 3.88
N ASN A 21 -24.10 9.41 2.69
CA ASN A 21 -24.68 8.70 1.54
C ASN A 21 -23.78 7.70 0.82
N ARG A 22 -22.68 7.22 1.44
CA ARG A 22 -21.89 6.13 0.85
C ARG A 22 -22.26 4.79 1.48
N LYS A 23 -23.45 4.27 1.17
CA LYS A 23 -23.84 2.89 1.53
C LYS A 23 -23.02 1.84 0.76
N ASP A 24 -22.49 2.19 -0.38
CA ASP A 24 -21.62 1.34 -1.20
C ASP A 24 -20.18 1.85 -1.04
N GLY A 25 -19.29 0.98 -0.57
CA GLY A 25 -17.89 1.34 -0.35
C GLY A 25 -17.19 1.85 -1.63
N MET A 26 -16.01 2.45 -1.50
CA MET A 26 -15.19 2.93 -2.60
C MET A 26 -14.24 1.83 -3.07
N THR A 27 -14.34 1.43 -4.32
CA THR A 27 -13.41 0.48 -4.94
C THR A 27 -12.14 1.19 -5.38
N ILE A 28 -11.00 0.70 -4.91
CA ILE A 28 -9.67 1.23 -5.17
C ILE A 28 -8.74 0.12 -5.68
N LEU A 29 -7.66 0.49 -6.38
CA LEU A 29 -6.56 -0.41 -6.69
C LEU A 29 -5.44 -0.19 -5.69
N VAL A 30 -5.05 -1.23 -4.98
CA VAL A 30 -3.94 -1.21 -4.02
C VAL A 30 -2.69 -1.77 -4.68
N VAL A 31 -1.57 -1.05 -4.56
CA VAL A 31 -0.26 -1.45 -5.08
C VAL A 31 0.73 -1.45 -3.93
N GLU A 32 1.08 -2.64 -3.47
CA GLU A 32 2.07 -2.85 -2.41
C GLU A 32 3.47 -3.10 -3.00
N PRO A 33 4.55 -2.79 -2.26
CA PRO A 33 5.89 -3.17 -2.67
C PRO A 33 6.02 -4.66 -2.91
N LEU A 34 6.71 -5.04 -3.98
CA LEU A 34 7.04 -6.42 -4.35
C LEU A 34 5.84 -7.34 -4.65
N LYS A 35 4.62 -6.80 -4.68
CA LYS A 35 3.39 -7.58 -4.94
C LYS A 35 2.68 -7.09 -6.22
N PRO A 36 1.94 -7.98 -6.89
CA PRO A 36 0.98 -7.57 -7.90
C PRO A 36 -0.13 -6.70 -7.29
N PRO A 37 -0.74 -5.78 -8.06
CA PRO A 37 -1.84 -4.97 -7.58
C PRO A 37 -3.11 -5.80 -7.39
N TYR A 38 -4.02 -5.33 -6.53
CA TYR A 38 -5.32 -5.94 -6.31
C TYR A 38 -6.39 -4.89 -6.01
N LEU A 39 -7.64 -5.23 -6.35
CA LEU A 39 -8.79 -4.39 -6.03
C LEU A 39 -9.23 -4.60 -4.59
N LYS A 40 -9.65 -3.52 -3.95
CA LYS A 40 -10.19 -3.52 -2.59
C LYS A 40 -11.31 -2.49 -2.47
N THR A 41 -12.36 -2.84 -1.73
CA THR A 41 -13.42 -1.90 -1.38
C THR A 41 -13.19 -1.41 0.05
N ILE A 42 -13.17 -0.08 0.23
CA ILE A 42 -12.98 0.60 1.50
C ILE A 42 -14.15 1.57 1.73
N SER A 43 -14.27 2.17 2.92
CA SER A 43 -15.33 3.15 3.19
C SER A 43 -15.19 4.46 2.39
N GLY A 44 -13.99 4.73 1.86
CA GLY A 44 -13.72 5.91 1.03
C GLY A 44 -13.59 7.22 1.82
N ASN A 45 -13.64 7.18 3.14
CA ASN A 45 -13.33 8.34 3.99
C ASN A 45 -11.81 8.50 4.17
N LEU A 46 -11.38 9.65 4.67
CA LEU A 46 -9.97 9.97 4.91
C LEU A 46 -9.26 8.90 5.74
N ARG A 47 -9.88 8.44 6.82
CA ARG A 47 -9.28 7.43 7.72
C ARG A 47 -9.02 6.09 7.02
N SER A 48 -9.93 5.68 6.12
CA SER A 48 -9.74 4.44 5.35
C SER A 48 -8.60 4.54 4.36
N LEU A 49 -8.42 5.68 3.70
CA LEU A 49 -7.27 5.94 2.82
C LEU A 49 -5.96 5.97 3.60
N GLN A 50 -5.91 6.70 4.71
CA GLN A 50 -4.76 6.76 5.61
C GLN A 50 -4.35 5.39 6.14
N LYS A 51 -5.32 4.55 6.48
CA LYS A 51 -5.08 3.18 6.94
C LYS A 51 -4.39 2.33 5.86
N GLU A 52 -4.82 2.45 4.61
CA GLU A 52 -4.25 1.66 3.51
C GLU A 52 -2.82 2.08 3.17
N VAL A 53 -2.48 3.36 3.22
CA VAL A 53 -1.12 3.85 2.93
C VAL A 53 -0.20 3.90 4.16
N GLY A 54 -0.77 3.69 5.35
CA GLY A 54 -0.02 3.64 6.61
C GLY A 54 0.42 4.99 7.16
N GLY A 55 -0.35 6.08 6.94
CA GLY A 55 -0.05 7.41 7.46
C GLY A 55 -0.87 8.52 6.83
N LEU A 56 -0.41 9.76 6.96
CA LEU A 56 -1.02 10.90 6.28
C LEU A 56 -0.96 10.69 4.76
N ILE A 57 -1.98 11.20 4.05
CA ILE A 57 -2.06 11.04 2.61
C ILE A 57 -1.62 12.29 1.87
N ASP A 58 -0.95 12.06 0.77
CA ASP A 58 -0.72 12.98 -0.32
C ASP A 58 -1.32 12.41 -1.61
N ALA A 59 -1.64 13.26 -2.57
CA ALA A 59 -2.18 12.84 -3.86
C ALA A 59 -1.39 13.44 -5.02
N THR A 60 -1.08 12.61 -6.01
CA THR A 60 -0.42 13.06 -7.25
C THR A 60 -1.20 12.59 -8.48
N TYR A 61 -1.08 13.35 -9.56
CA TYR A 61 -1.88 13.21 -10.77
C TYR A 61 -0.99 13.02 -12.00
N PRO A 62 -0.24 11.89 -12.08
CA PRO A 62 0.74 11.68 -13.16
C PRO A 62 0.12 11.26 -14.49
N PHE A 63 -1.21 11.10 -14.55
CA PHE A 63 -1.93 10.59 -15.70
C PHE A 63 -2.91 11.61 -16.27
N GLU A 64 -3.26 11.46 -17.55
CA GLU A 64 -4.32 12.26 -18.18
C GLU A 64 -5.73 11.73 -17.85
N ASP A 65 -5.80 10.47 -17.37
CA ASP A 65 -7.06 9.85 -16.96
C ASP A 65 -7.60 10.51 -15.68
N MET A 66 -8.91 10.38 -15.47
CA MET A 66 -9.59 10.85 -14.25
C MET A 66 -9.31 9.91 -13.07
N VAL A 67 -8.05 9.80 -12.71
CA VAL A 67 -7.55 9.02 -11.56
C VAL A 67 -6.46 9.77 -10.82
N ALA A 68 -6.31 9.45 -9.53
CA ALA A 68 -5.20 9.92 -8.71
C ALA A 68 -4.42 8.76 -8.12
N ILE A 69 -3.14 9.00 -7.85
CA ILE A 69 -2.34 8.18 -6.96
C ILE A 69 -2.40 8.80 -5.57
N VAL A 70 -2.91 8.05 -4.59
CA VAL A 70 -2.90 8.39 -3.17
C VAL A 70 -1.80 7.58 -2.49
N LEU A 71 -0.94 8.25 -1.73
CA LEU A 71 0.25 7.68 -1.15
C LEU A 71 0.52 8.29 0.24
N ASN A 72 1.46 7.71 0.98
CA ASN A 72 1.88 8.26 2.26
C ASN A 72 2.70 9.54 2.03
N ASP A 73 2.31 10.65 2.67
CA ASP A 73 2.99 11.96 2.55
C ASP A 73 4.43 11.90 3.04
N GLU A 74 4.69 11.17 4.12
CA GLU A 74 6.01 11.03 4.74
C GLU A 74 6.85 9.87 4.17
N ARG A 75 6.46 9.28 3.04
CA ARG A 75 7.06 8.06 2.45
C ARG A 75 8.58 8.11 2.29
N LYS A 76 9.10 9.28 1.92
CA LYS A 76 10.55 9.49 1.71
C LYS A 76 11.30 9.67 3.02
N LEU A 77 10.67 10.34 4.00
CA LEU A 77 11.25 10.57 5.33
C LEU A 77 11.27 9.29 6.17
N ASN A 78 10.24 8.47 6.06
CA ASN A 78 10.11 7.23 6.82
C ASN A 78 10.89 6.05 6.20
N GLY A 79 11.64 6.28 5.12
CA GLY A 79 12.44 5.24 4.47
C GLY A 79 11.62 4.06 3.97
N LEU A 80 10.39 4.31 3.51
CA LEU A 80 9.53 3.24 2.98
C LEU A 80 10.18 2.60 1.75
N MET A 81 9.93 1.30 1.58
CA MET A 81 10.50 0.54 0.48
C MET A 81 10.06 1.10 -0.88
N PRO A 82 11.00 1.34 -1.83
CA PRO A 82 10.65 1.67 -3.22
C PRO A 82 9.69 0.64 -3.82
N ASN A 83 8.68 1.12 -4.54
CA ASN A 83 7.59 0.30 -5.04
C ASN A 83 7.50 0.31 -6.57
N ARG A 84 7.29 1.49 -7.18
CA ARG A 84 7.16 1.65 -8.64
C ARG A 84 7.79 2.96 -9.09
N GLY A 85 8.36 2.95 -10.29
CA GLY A 85 8.81 4.16 -10.97
C GLY A 85 7.64 4.96 -11.57
N LEU A 86 7.77 6.28 -11.54
CA LEU A 86 6.96 7.17 -12.36
C LEU A 86 7.80 7.65 -13.55
N TYR A 87 7.24 7.49 -14.74
CA TYR A 87 7.92 7.78 -15.99
C TYR A 87 7.16 8.85 -16.76
N ASN A 88 7.90 9.78 -17.37
CA ASN A 88 7.31 10.76 -18.27
C ASN A 88 6.94 10.14 -19.62
N ARG A 89 6.39 10.94 -20.55
CA ARG A 89 5.99 10.47 -21.89
C ARG A 89 7.13 9.93 -22.73
N GLU A 90 8.36 10.35 -22.44
CA GLU A 90 9.59 9.92 -23.13
C GLU A 90 10.17 8.64 -22.53
N GLY A 91 9.57 8.11 -21.47
CA GLY A 91 10.03 6.91 -20.78
C GLY A 91 11.13 7.17 -19.74
N ASN A 92 11.44 8.43 -19.43
CA ASN A 92 12.42 8.77 -18.40
C ASN A 92 11.80 8.68 -17.01
N LEU A 93 12.52 8.00 -16.09
CA LEU A 93 12.17 7.96 -14.68
C LEU A 93 12.33 9.35 -14.08
N TYR A 94 11.27 9.92 -13.51
CA TYR A 94 11.31 11.23 -12.86
C TYR A 94 11.00 11.20 -11.37
N ASP A 95 10.30 10.16 -10.87
CA ASP A 95 10.08 9.95 -9.44
C ASP A 95 9.92 8.44 -9.14
N ILE A 96 10.11 8.09 -7.87
CA ILE A 96 9.91 6.72 -7.36
C ILE A 96 8.92 6.79 -6.21
N ILE A 97 7.83 6.05 -6.34
CA ILE A 97 6.86 5.88 -5.27
C ILE A 97 7.44 4.87 -4.27
N ALA A 98 7.48 5.24 -3.00
CA ALA A 98 7.83 4.35 -1.91
C ALA A 98 6.60 4.00 -1.05
N GLY A 99 6.59 2.79 -0.49
CA GLY A 99 5.47 2.27 0.29
C GLY A 99 4.27 1.85 -0.55
N THR A 100 3.18 1.53 0.12
CA THR A 100 1.89 1.24 -0.51
C THR A 100 1.29 2.50 -1.08
N PHE A 101 0.74 2.42 -2.28
CA PHE A 101 -0.05 3.49 -2.87
C PHE A 101 -1.36 2.95 -3.43
N LEU A 102 -2.31 3.85 -3.61
CA LEU A 102 -3.64 3.54 -4.12
C LEU A 102 -3.87 4.26 -5.43
N ILE A 103 -4.62 3.64 -6.34
CA ILE A 103 -5.20 4.35 -7.47
C ILE A 103 -6.71 4.46 -7.22
N VAL A 104 -7.19 5.66 -7.28
CA VAL A 104 -8.58 6.04 -7.02
C VAL A 104 -9.13 6.80 -8.20
N GLY A 105 -10.45 6.72 -8.42
CA GLY A 105 -11.13 7.57 -9.39
C GLY A 105 -11.23 9.00 -8.90
N LEU A 106 -11.34 9.95 -9.83
CA LEU A 106 -11.57 11.37 -9.57
C LEU A 106 -13.00 11.76 -9.94
N ALA A 107 -13.71 12.38 -9.00
CA ALA A 107 -14.91 13.14 -9.24
C ALA A 107 -14.60 14.65 -9.16
N LYS A 108 -15.60 15.51 -9.33
CA LYS A 108 -15.42 16.96 -9.39
C LYS A 108 -14.65 17.55 -8.21
N GLU A 109 -14.89 17.05 -6.97
CA GLU A 109 -14.31 17.61 -5.74
C GLU A 109 -13.85 16.52 -4.76
N SER A 110 -13.86 15.24 -5.17
CA SER A 110 -13.54 14.15 -4.26
C SER A 110 -13.00 12.93 -4.99
N PHE A 111 -12.36 12.05 -4.26
CA PHE A 111 -12.05 10.70 -4.73
C PHE A 111 -13.33 9.88 -4.83
N CYS A 112 -13.37 9.00 -5.82
CA CYS A 112 -14.49 8.08 -6.04
C CYS A 112 -13.98 6.67 -6.37
N SER A 113 -14.92 5.73 -6.53
CA SER A 113 -14.59 4.39 -6.99
C SER A 113 -13.89 4.43 -8.34
N LEU A 114 -12.87 3.61 -8.47
CA LEU A 114 -12.22 3.37 -9.75
C LEU A 114 -13.20 2.65 -10.68
N SER A 115 -13.37 3.11 -11.92
CA SER A 115 -14.18 2.42 -12.91
C SER A 115 -13.54 1.09 -13.31
N GLU A 116 -14.34 0.14 -13.79
CA GLU A 116 -13.83 -1.16 -14.24
C GLU A 116 -12.77 -1.03 -15.34
N GLU A 117 -12.96 -0.10 -16.28
CA GLU A 117 -12.00 0.18 -17.35
C GLU A 117 -10.67 0.67 -16.77
N MET A 118 -10.71 1.66 -15.87
CA MET A 118 -9.50 2.20 -15.22
C MET A 118 -8.86 1.13 -14.33
N ALA A 119 -9.64 0.34 -13.61
CA ALA A 119 -9.16 -0.78 -12.82
C ALA A 119 -8.36 -1.78 -13.66
N ALA A 120 -8.91 -2.21 -14.80
CA ALA A 120 -8.24 -3.12 -15.73
C ALA A 120 -6.95 -2.51 -16.30
N LYS A 121 -7.01 -1.23 -16.73
CA LYS A 121 -5.86 -0.48 -17.27
C LYS A 121 -4.70 -0.43 -16.28
N TYR A 122 -4.97 0.02 -15.05
CA TYR A 122 -3.93 0.22 -14.04
C TYR A 122 -3.48 -1.09 -13.37
N MET A 123 -4.37 -2.08 -13.28
CA MET A 123 -3.97 -3.44 -12.89
C MET A 123 -2.95 -4.02 -13.87
N LYS A 124 -3.16 -3.85 -15.17
CA LYS A 124 -2.21 -4.27 -16.21
C LYS A 124 -0.90 -3.46 -16.13
N LYS A 125 -1.01 -2.12 -15.96
CA LYS A 125 0.16 -1.22 -15.88
C LYS A 125 1.10 -1.61 -14.75
N TYR A 126 0.58 -1.89 -13.55
CA TYR A 126 1.37 -2.19 -12.35
C TYR A 126 1.50 -3.68 -12.03
N LYS A 127 1.07 -4.55 -12.96
CA LYS A 127 1.07 -6.01 -12.78
C LYS A 127 2.42 -6.57 -12.33
N VAL A 128 3.50 -6.06 -12.90
CA VAL A 128 4.85 -6.53 -12.58
C VAL A 128 5.42 -5.67 -11.46
N PRO A 129 5.76 -6.25 -10.31
CA PRO A 129 6.48 -5.55 -9.26
C PRO A 129 7.86 -5.08 -9.75
N GLU A 130 8.36 -4.00 -9.15
CA GLU A 130 9.67 -3.43 -9.47
C GLU A 130 10.57 -3.39 -8.24
N ILE A 131 11.88 -3.39 -8.47
CA ILE A 131 12.91 -3.17 -7.47
C ILE A 131 13.78 -2.00 -7.89
N MET A 132 14.24 -1.23 -6.93
CA MET A 132 15.24 -0.18 -7.17
C MET A 132 16.61 -0.82 -7.32
N ALA A 133 17.33 -0.44 -8.36
CA ALA A 133 18.69 -0.89 -8.62
C ALA A 133 19.58 0.27 -9.08
N CYS A 134 20.88 0.16 -8.83
CA CYS A 134 21.88 1.05 -9.37
C CYS A 134 22.56 0.38 -10.57
N ILE A 135 22.43 0.97 -11.75
CA ILE A 135 23.00 0.46 -13.00
C ILE A 135 23.93 1.53 -13.55
N ASN A 136 25.22 1.21 -13.70
CA ASN A 136 26.24 2.14 -14.18
C ASN A 136 26.26 3.48 -13.41
N GLY A 137 26.02 3.43 -12.08
CA GLY A 137 25.98 4.62 -11.22
C GLY A 137 24.66 5.41 -11.26
N GLN A 138 23.67 4.96 -12.02
CA GLN A 138 22.34 5.59 -12.08
C GLN A 138 21.30 4.73 -11.36
N LEU A 139 20.49 5.37 -10.54
CA LEU A 139 19.34 4.72 -9.91
C LEU A 139 18.21 4.54 -10.92
N GLY A 140 17.65 3.34 -10.94
CA GLY A 140 16.53 2.98 -11.79
C GLY A 140 15.59 1.98 -11.12
N MET A 141 14.42 1.78 -11.70
CA MET A 141 13.48 0.74 -11.30
C MET A 141 13.51 -0.37 -12.34
N LEU A 142 13.68 -1.60 -11.89
CA LEU A 142 13.71 -2.80 -12.73
C LEU A 142 12.55 -3.73 -12.38
N PRO A 143 11.98 -4.43 -13.38
CA PRO A 143 11.02 -5.49 -13.11
C PRO A 143 11.60 -6.53 -12.15
N LEU A 144 10.81 -6.97 -11.17
CA LEU A 144 11.22 -8.02 -10.24
C LEU A 144 11.47 -9.33 -10.99
N PRO A 145 12.66 -9.92 -10.88
CA PRO A 145 12.97 -11.18 -11.56
C PRO A 145 12.03 -12.32 -11.13
N GLU A 146 11.63 -13.17 -12.07
CA GLU A 146 10.77 -14.34 -11.79
C GLU A 146 11.39 -15.30 -10.73
N SER A 147 12.73 -15.40 -10.71
CA SER A 147 13.44 -16.20 -9.71
C SER A 147 13.23 -15.72 -8.28
N TRP A 148 13.00 -14.41 -8.08
CA TRP A 148 12.77 -13.81 -6.77
C TRP A 148 11.32 -13.96 -6.32
N LYS A 149 10.36 -14.02 -7.25
CA LYS A 149 8.94 -14.22 -6.93
C LYS A 149 8.68 -15.51 -6.16
N ARG A 150 9.48 -16.56 -6.40
CA ARG A 150 9.38 -17.85 -5.69
C ARG A 150 9.80 -17.78 -4.22
N GLY A 151 10.67 -16.83 -3.85
CA GLY A 151 11.09 -16.60 -2.46
C GLY A 151 10.17 -15.66 -1.66
N LEU A 152 9.22 -14.98 -2.34
CA LEU A 152 8.27 -14.05 -1.72
C LEU A 152 6.90 -14.70 -1.42
N VAL A 153 6.75 -16.01 -1.64
CA VAL A 153 5.54 -16.73 -1.21
C VAL A 153 5.48 -16.66 0.31
N PRO A 154 4.39 -16.19 0.91
CA PRO A 154 4.21 -16.23 2.36
C PRO A 154 4.41 -17.66 2.84
N ILE A 155 5.28 -17.87 3.81
CA ILE A 155 5.35 -19.13 4.54
C ILE A 155 4.07 -19.17 5.37
N ASP A 156 3.09 -19.92 4.89
CA ASP A 156 1.88 -20.20 5.65
C ASP A 156 2.29 -20.74 7.01
N LYS A 157 1.86 -20.08 8.08
CA LYS A 157 2.16 -20.43 9.46
C LYS A 157 1.35 -21.69 9.92
N GLU A 158 1.18 -22.67 9.05
CA GLU A 158 0.54 -23.93 9.37
C GLU A 158 1.47 -25.10 9.05
N SER A 159 2.48 -25.31 9.91
CA SER A 159 3.03 -26.66 10.18
C SER A 159 3.91 -26.61 11.42
N LYS A 160 3.25 -26.39 12.56
CA LYS A 160 3.76 -26.80 13.87
C LYS A 160 2.75 -27.73 14.51
N SER A 161 2.61 -28.92 13.99
CA SER A 161 2.17 -30.08 14.74
C SER A 161 3.33 -31.06 14.78
N GLY A 162 3.86 -31.17 15.96
CA GLY A 162 5.03 -31.86 16.34
C GLY A 162 5.07 -33.33 16.03
N GLU A 163 6.24 -33.81 15.88
CA GLU A 163 6.58 -35.15 16.30
C GLU A 163 7.75 -35.06 17.28
N ASN A 164 7.34 -35.21 18.55
CA ASN A 164 8.22 -35.44 19.66
C ASN A 164 8.58 -36.94 19.62
N GLN A 165 9.66 -37.29 18.94
CA GLN A 165 10.21 -38.64 19.08
C GLN A 165 11.05 -38.72 20.34
N GLU A 166 10.47 -39.36 21.35
CA GLU A 166 11.15 -39.87 22.53
C GLU A 166 12.35 -40.75 22.14
N LYS A 167 13.56 -40.25 22.40
CA LYS A 167 14.76 -41.09 22.42
C LYS A 167 14.80 -41.84 23.75
N LYS A 168 14.40 -43.12 23.75
CA LYS A 168 14.69 -44.07 24.81
C LYS A 168 16.19 -44.24 24.95
N SER A 169 16.75 -43.77 26.04
CA SER A 169 18.12 -44.01 26.44
C SER A 169 18.25 -45.50 26.89
N GLY A 170 18.95 -46.28 26.11
CA GLY A 170 19.31 -47.64 26.48
C GLY A 170 20.34 -47.66 27.61
N LYS A 171 19.96 -48.25 28.73
CA LYS A 171 20.75 -48.55 29.89
C LYS A 171 21.75 -49.67 29.55
N ARG A 172 23.05 -49.37 29.51
CA ARG A 172 24.11 -50.40 29.46
C ARG A 172 24.46 -50.79 30.89
N SER A 173 24.09 -52.01 31.27
CA SER A 173 24.57 -52.71 32.43
C SER A 173 26.03 -53.11 32.23
N ARG A 174 26.91 -52.70 33.16
CA ARG A 174 28.26 -53.27 33.33
C ARG A 174 28.12 -54.56 34.12
N ALA A 175 28.50 -55.65 33.49
CA ALA A 175 28.82 -56.87 34.19
C ALA A 175 30.23 -56.76 34.75
N ASP A 176 30.33 -57.10 36.01
CA ASP A 176 31.52 -57.27 36.83
C ASP A 176 32.08 -58.65 36.50
N GLU A 177 33.36 -58.77 36.21
CA GLU A 177 34.08 -60.01 36.35
C GLU A 177 35.48 -59.71 36.94
N GLY A 178 35.63 -60.17 38.15
CA GLY A 178 36.90 -60.20 38.84
C GLY A 178 37.74 -61.41 38.41
N ARG A 179 39.01 -61.14 38.40
CA ARG A 179 40.07 -61.95 38.96
C ARG A 179 41.41 -61.35 38.70
#